data_c3fd305a701c3dda8661f9b141817345
#
_entry.id   c3fd305a701c3dda8661f9b141817345
#
_cell.length_a   1.000
_cell.length_b   1.000
_cell.length_c   1.000
_cell.angle_alpha   90.00
_cell.angle_beta   90.00
_cell.angle_gamma   90.00
#
_symmetry.space_group_name_H-M   'P 1'
#
loop_
_entity.id
_entity.type
_entity.pdbx_description
1 polymer ?
#
loop_
_entity_poly.entity_id
_entity_poly.type
_entity_poly.pdbx_seq_one_letter_code
_entity_poly.pdbx_strand_id
1 'polypeptide(L)'
;MTPRAPSIRAGRIAGSEARRAKLNSSQASPALQVLLQMKGVIPLGMPVLIEMPDLYETVELCQELELDFIELNMNMPEFCPEAVDPGEIRDITQGTGIMFTLHSPDELDLGSLHPTVRQGYQDRMREAVGWSGQAGIRAINMHMSPGIYFTLPDRRVWIYDRYVDRFTANQWSSYADLIPFAKASGVELCTENVNNFDLPFVAQAIDELCAMDDFYLTWDVGHDARSGYREREVLLRHESRIRHMHLHDYNGKSDHQVPGTGTVDIKGMLAFAQERGVRVLVEVKTAAALRESVRAVRSML
;
A
#
# COMPACT_ATOMS: atom_id res chain seq x y z
N MET A 1 18.87 -35.70 21.17
CA MET A 1 19.73 -35.21 20.06
C MET A 1 18.82 -34.95 18.88
N THR A 2 18.40 -33.70 18.70
CA THR A 2 17.62 -33.23 17.56
C THR A 2 18.56 -32.76 16.48
N PRO A 3 18.39 -33.13 15.19
CA PRO A 3 19.25 -32.69 14.13
C PRO A 3 19.04 -31.20 13.82
N ARG A 4 20.12 -30.42 13.80
CA ARG A 4 20.12 -29.02 13.34
C ARG A 4 19.81 -28.98 11.84
N ALA A 5 18.82 -28.16 11.45
CA ALA A 5 18.55 -27.83 10.07
C ALA A 5 19.77 -27.14 9.41
N PRO A 6 20.08 -27.40 8.15
CA PRO A 6 21.20 -26.78 7.44
C PRO A 6 20.93 -25.29 7.20
N SER A 7 21.96 -24.45 7.41
CA SER A 7 21.91 -23.00 7.26
C SER A 7 21.76 -22.60 5.77
N ILE A 8 20.59 -22.15 5.41
CA ILE A 8 20.26 -21.56 4.09
C ILE A 8 20.88 -20.15 3.93
N ARG A 9 21.50 -19.58 5.00
CA ARG A 9 22.00 -18.20 5.03
C ARG A 9 23.24 -17.91 4.17
N ALA A 10 24.13 -18.86 3.94
CA ALA A 10 25.43 -18.56 3.32
C ALA A 10 25.40 -18.33 1.79
N GLY A 11 24.46 -18.95 1.07
CA GLY A 11 24.36 -18.81 -0.39
C GLY A 11 23.64 -17.54 -0.85
N ARG A 12 22.70 -17.01 -0.04
CA ARG A 12 21.95 -15.78 -0.35
C ARG A 12 22.79 -14.51 -0.17
N ILE A 13 23.69 -14.46 0.81
CA ILE A 13 24.52 -13.28 1.13
C ILE A 13 25.49 -12.94 -0.02
N ALA A 14 26.15 -13.94 -0.63
CA ALA A 14 27.11 -13.70 -1.71
C ALA A 14 26.45 -13.21 -3.03
N GLY A 15 25.20 -13.62 -3.30
CA GLY A 15 24.41 -13.14 -4.45
C GLY A 15 23.96 -11.68 -4.27
N SER A 16 23.55 -11.30 -3.06
CA SER A 16 23.09 -9.95 -2.75
C SER A 16 24.24 -8.92 -2.76
N GLU A 17 25.41 -9.27 -2.25
CA GLU A 17 26.60 -8.39 -2.28
C GLU A 17 27.08 -8.08 -3.71
N ALA A 18 27.05 -9.07 -4.61
CA ALA A 18 27.40 -8.87 -6.02
C ALA A 18 26.38 -7.99 -6.76
N ARG A 19 25.07 -8.12 -6.46
CA ARG A 19 24.00 -7.30 -7.01
C ARG A 19 24.05 -5.87 -6.46
N ARG A 20 24.28 -5.70 -5.15
CA ARG A 20 24.50 -4.40 -4.51
C ARG A 20 25.65 -3.61 -5.15
N ALA A 21 26.77 -4.27 -5.47
CA ALA A 21 27.91 -3.65 -6.14
C ALA A 21 27.58 -3.17 -7.57
N LYS A 22 26.67 -3.86 -8.27
CA LYS A 22 26.24 -3.50 -9.64
C LYS A 22 25.31 -2.27 -9.65
N LEU A 23 24.41 -2.14 -8.67
CA LEU A 23 23.51 -1.00 -8.53
C LEU A 23 24.23 0.30 -8.15
N ASN A 24 25.25 0.23 -7.31
CA ASN A 24 26.04 1.39 -6.87
C ASN A 24 26.90 2.03 -7.99
N SER A 25 26.98 1.44 -9.19
CA SER A 25 27.71 1.98 -10.33
C SER A 25 26.90 2.92 -11.23
N SER A 26 25.59 3.04 -11.03
CA SER A 26 24.69 3.93 -11.78
C SER A 26 24.47 5.22 -10.98
N GLN A 27 24.97 6.35 -11.46
CA GLN A 27 24.69 7.66 -10.86
C GLN A 27 23.25 8.10 -11.18
N ALA A 28 22.35 8.03 -10.19
CA ALA A 28 21.02 8.59 -10.31
C ALA A 28 21.08 10.13 -10.34
N SER A 29 20.40 10.71 -11.30
CA SER A 29 20.32 12.16 -11.49
C SER A 29 19.36 12.80 -10.48
N PRO A 30 19.72 13.95 -9.84
CA PRO A 30 18.81 14.76 -9.01
C PRO A 30 17.55 15.23 -9.78
N ALA A 31 17.54 15.12 -11.10
CA ALA A 31 16.44 15.50 -11.97
C ALA A 31 15.15 14.69 -11.75
N LEU A 32 15.24 13.44 -11.26
CA LEU A 32 14.06 12.58 -11.09
C LEU A 32 13.17 13.06 -9.92
N GLN A 33 13.76 13.54 -8.82
CA GLN A 33 12.99 14.14 -7.72
C GLN A 33 12.26 15.43 -8.12
N VAL A 34 12.83 16.17 -9.07
CA VAL A 34 12.22 17.39 -9.65
C VAL A 34 11.11 17.05 -10.63
N LEU A 35 11.28 15.97 -11.43
CA LEU A 35 10.27 15.50 -12.39
C LEU A 35 8.97 15.05 -11.72
N LEU A 36 9.05 14.41 -10.56
CA LEU A 36 7.87 14.00 -9.78
C LEU A 36 7.09 15.16 -9.16
N GLN A 37 7.70 16.35 -9.08
CA GLN A 37 7.04 17.59 -8.68
C GLN A 37 6.45 18.38 -9.86
N MET A 38 6.69 17.95 -11.11
CA MET A 38 6.11 18.60 -12.27
C MET A 38 4.64 18.15 -12.44
N LYS A 39 3.72 19.10 -12.37
CA LYS A 39 2.30 18.88 -12.66
C LYS A 39 2.15 18.19 -14.01
N GLY A 40 1.58 17.00 -14.03
CA GLY A 40 1.23 16.30 -15.27
C GLY A 40 1.87 14.92 -15.45
N VAL A 41 2.79 14.46 -14.57
CA VAL A 41 3.34 13.10 -14.61
C VAL A 41 2.75 12.29 -13.46
N ILE A 42 2.17 11.13 -13.77
CA ILE A 42 1.68 10.19 -12.75
C ILE A 42 2.86 9.31 -12.33
N PRO A 43 3.25 9.28 -11.04
CA PRO A 43 4.18 8.27 -10.57
C PRO A 43 3.54 6.88 -10.66
N LEU A 44 4.16 5.97 -11.43
CA LEU A 44 3.71 4.60 -11.57
C LEU A 44 4.60 3.66 -10.74
N GLY A 45 3.98 2.75 -10.01
CA GLY A 45 4.68 1.77 -9.18
C GLY A 45 4.19 0.35 -9.38
N MET A 46 4.87 -0.57 -8.69
CA MET A 46 4.54 -1.99 -8.64
C MET A 46 4.59 -2.51 -7.21
N PRO A 47 3.77 -3.52 -6.84
CA PRO A 47 3.93 -4.22 -5.58
C PRO A 47 5.12 -5.17 -5.63
N VAL A 48 5.64 -5.57 -4.46
CA VAL A 48 6.42 -6.80 -4.36
C VAL A 48 5.55 -7.99 -4.76
N LEU A 49 6.15 -8.99 -5.40
CA LEU A 49 5.44 -10.17 -5.88
C LEU A 49 5.84 -11.41 -5.09
N ILE A 50 4.86 -12.20 -4.67
CA ILE A 50 5.11 -13.42 -3.88
C ILE A 50 6.02 -14.43 -4.61
N GLU A 51 6.03 -14.42 -5.94
CA GLU A 51 6.92 -15.25 -6.76
C GLU A 51 8.35 -14.70 -6.84
N MET A 52 8.58 -13.46 -6.39
CA MET A 52 9.87 -12.76 -6.40
C MET A 52 10.16 -12.13 -5.02
N PRO A 53 10.46 -12.94 -4.00
CA PRO A 53 10.63 -12.43 -2.63
C PRO A 53 12.00 -11.78 -2.37
N ASP A 54 12.83 -11.62 -3.39
CA ASP A 54 14.13 -10.96 -3.30
C ASP A 54 14.00 -9.47 -3.66
N LEU A 55 14.47 -8.59 -2.77
CA LEU A 55 14.39 -7.14 -2.93
C LEU A 55 15.10 -6.65 -4.21
N TYR A 56 16.27 -7.20 -4.52
CA TYR A 56 17.05 -6.77 -5.69
C TYR A 56 16.44 -7.27 -7.00
N GLU A 57 15.86 -8.47 -7.03
CA GLU A 57 15.10 -8.95 -8.20
C GLU A 57 13.87 -8.07 -8.46
N THR A 58 13.20 -7.62 -7.39
CA THR A 58 12.08 -6.66 -7.48
C THR A 58 12.55 -5.31 -8.02
N VAL A 59 13.71 -4.81 -7.56
CA VAL A 59 14.30 -3.56 -8.07
C VAL A 59 14.70 -3.69 -9.55
N GLU A 60 15.32 -4.82 -9.95
CA GLU A 60 15.65 -5.08 -11.36
C GLU A 60 14.40 -5.08 -12.25
N LEU A 61 13.30 -5.69 -11.79
CA LEU A 61 12.02 -5.68 -12.52
C LEU A 61 11.42 -4.27 -12.61
N CYS A 62 11.47 -3.50 -11.52
CA CYS A 62 11.00 -2.12 -11.50
C CYS A 62 11.78 -1.26 -12.51
N GLN A 63 13.11 -1.42 -12.58
CA GLN A 63 13.98 -0.76 -13.56
C GLN A 63 13.68 -1.21 -14.99
N GLU A 64 13.53 -2.53 -15.23
CA GLU A 64 13.16 -3.09 -16.53
C GLU A 64 11.86 -2.45 -17.07
N LEU A 65 10.89 -2.27 -16.15
CA LEU A 65 9.59 -1.71 -16.47
C LEU A 65 9.57 -0.18 -16.41
N GLU A 66 10.70 0.48 -16.10
CA GLU A 66 10.82 1.94 -15.98
C GLU A 66 9.74 2.52 -15.07
N LEU A 67 9.51 1.89 -13.90
CA LEU A 67 8.57 2.33 -12.89
C LEU A 67 9.26 3.22 -11.85
N ASP A 68 8.49 4.07 -11.18
CA ASP A 68 9.00 5.12 -10.30
C ASP A 68 9.12 4.64 -8.85
N PHE A 69 8.30 3.65 -8.42
CA PHE A 69 8.32 3.18 -7.05
C PHE A 69 7.93 1.71 -6.90
N ILE A 70 8.31 1.15 -5.75
CA ILE A 70 7.96 -0.20 -5.30
C ILE A 70 7.18 -0.09 -4.00
N GLU A 71 6.06 -0.79 -3.88
CA GLU A 71 5.37 -0.99 -2.62
C GLU A 71 5.82 -2.28 -1.96
N LEU A 72 6.54 -2.15 -0.84
CA LEU A 72 6.88 -3.29 0.02
C LEU A 72 5.62 -3.75 0.75
N ASN A 73 5.55 -5.04 1.11
CA ASN A 73 4.36 -5.60 1.75
C ASN A 73 4.72 -6.39 3.01
N MET A 74 4.26 -5.92 4.17
CA MET A 74 4.55 -6.52 5.47
C MET A 74 3.81 -7.84 5.72
N ASN A 75 2.90 -8.27 4.83
CA ASN A 75 2.38 -9.64 4.84
C ASN A 75 3.45 -10.66 4.43
N MET A 76 4.55 -10.20 3.82
CA MET A 76 5.71 -11.01 3.43
C MET A 76 6.86 -10.72 4.41
N PRO A 77 7.26 -11.71 5.24
CA PRO A 77 8.28 -11.52 6.27
C PRO A 77 9.61 -10.96 5.76
N GLU A 78 9.93 -11.20 4.50
CA GLU A 78 11.13 -10.72 3.83
C GLU A 78 11.18 -9.20 3.67
N PHE A 79 10.02 -8.51 3.74
CA PHE A 79 9.90 -7.06 3.58
C PHE A 79 9.48 -6.34 4.87
N CYS A 80 9.48 -7.05 6.00
CA CYS A 80 9.23 -6.45 7.30
C CYS A 80 10.43 -5.62 7.80
N PRO A 81 10.21 -4.63 8.68
CA PRO A 81 11.27 -3.85 9.32
C PRO A 81 12.38 -4.67 9.96
N GLU A 82 12.08 -5.88 10.43
CA GLU A 82 13.05 -6.80 11.04
C GLU A 82 13.95 -7.51 10.02
N ALA A 83 13.55 -7.56 8.77
CA ALA A 83 14.25 -8.29 7.70
C ALA A 83 15.08 -7.38 6.80
N VAL A 84 14.69 -6.11 6.65
CA VAL A 84 15.31 -5.16 5.72
C VAL A 84 15.95 -4.00 6.49
N ASP A 85 17.22 -3.75 6.27
CA ASP A 85 17.90 -2.58 6.82
C ASP A 85 17.40 -1.29 6.14
N PRO A 86 16.95 -0.27 6.90
CA PRO A 86 16.45 0.97 6.29
C PRO A 86 17.55 1.72 5.49
N GLY A 87 18.83 1.49 5.79
CA GLY A 87 19.95 2.01 5.00
C GLY A 87 20.01 1.38 3.62
N GLU A 88 19.68 0.10 3.49
CA GLU A 88 19.63 -0.61 2.20
C GLU A 88 18.59 0.01 1.25
N ILE A 89 17.40 0.33 1.74
CA ILE A 89 16.36 1.02 0.97
C ILE A 89 16.84 2.41 0.51
N ARG A 90 17.50 3.18 1.40
CA ARG A 90 18.06 4.48 1.01
C ARG A 90 19.15 4.35 -0.05
N ASP A 91 20.05 3.36 0.09
CA ASP A 91 21.13 3.12 -0.88
C ASP A 91 20.56 2.78 -2.25
N ILE A 92 19.51 1.94 -2.30
CA ILE A 92 18.79 1.60 -3.55
C ILE A 92 18.15 2.87 -4.16
N THR A 93 17.42 3.65 -3.35
CA THR A 93 16.81 4.90 -3.83
C THR A 93 17.85 5.87 -4.37
N GLN A 94 18.97 6.04 -3.67
CA GLN A 94 20.06 6.92 -4.13
C GLN A 94 20.72 6.41 -5.42
N GLY A 95 20.91 5.11 -5.54
CA GLY A 95 21.57 4.49 -6.70
C GLY A 95 20.70 4.38 -7.94
N THR A 96 19.38 4.24 -7.79
CA THR A 96 18.45 3.95 -8.89
C THR A 96 17.43 5.05 -9.16
N GLY A 97 17.13 5.88 -8.16
CA GLY A 97 16.02 6.83 -8.20
C GLY A 97 14.65 6.22 -7.87
N ILE A 98 14.56 4.89 -7.71
CA ILE A 98 13.32 4.21 -7.33
C ILE A 98 12.94 4.60 -5.91
N MET A 99 11.71 5.06 -5.72
CA MET A 99 11.13 5.33 -4.40
C MET A 99 10.46 4.08 -3.84
N PHE A 100 10.10 4.15 -2.54
CA PHE A 100 9.39 3.06 -1.89
C PHE A 100 8.15 3.58 -1.16
N THR A 101 7.10 2.76 -1.16
CA THR A 101 5.96 2.81 -0.24
C THR A 101 5.90 1.50 0.53
N LEU A 102 5.05 1.41 1.55
CA LEU A 102 4.92 0.24 2.39
C LEU A 102 3.45 -0.11 2.55
N HIS A 103 3.09 -1.37 2.37
CA HIS A 103 1.78 -1.90 2.73
C HIS A 103 1.87 -2.55 4.11
N SER A 104 1.00 -2.14 5.04
CA SER A 104 0.92 -2.72 6.38
C SER A 104 0.34 -4.14 6.35
N PRO A 105 0.45 -4.92 7.45
CA PRO A 105 -0.24 -6.21 7.52
C PRO A 105 -1.76 -6.07 7.37
N ASP A 106 -2.40 -6.95 6.60
CA ASP A 106 -3.84 -6.92 6.32
C ASP A 106 -4.69 -7.16 7.58
N GLU A 107 -4.19 -7.95 8.54
CA GLU A 107 -4.87 -8.24 9.79
C GLU A 107 -4.86 -7.09 10.81
N LEU A 108 -4.20 -5.99 10.50
CA LEU A 108 -4.07 -4.84 11.39
C LEU A 108 -5.42 -4.17 11.65
N ASP A 109 -5.81 -4.03 12.91
CA ASP A 109 -7.12 -3.50 13.31
C ASP A 109 -6.99 -2.42 14.39
N LEU A 110 -6.87 -1.17 13.96
CA LEU A 110 -6.77 -0.01 14.85
C LEU A 110 -8.09 0.33 15.56
N GLY A 111 -9.22 -0.25 15.11
CA GLY A 111 -10.54 -0.10 15.71
C GLY A 111 -10.87 -1.18 16.76
N SER A 112 -9.99 -2.17 16.96
CA SER A 112 -10.25 -3.33 17.80
C SER A 112 -10.86 -2.98 19.16
N LEU A 113 -11.93 -3.69 19.52
CA LEU A 113 -12.59 -3.55 20.83
C LEU A 113 -11.78 -4.19 21.97
N HIS A 114 -10.71 -4.90 21.66
CA HIS A 114 -9.79 -5.51 22.62
C HIS A 114 -8.59 -4.59 22.87
N PRO A 115 -8.52 -3.87 24.01
CA PRO A 115 -7.53 -2.80 24.21
C PRO A 115 -6.08 -3.26 24.05
N THR A 116 -5.72 -4.42 24.59
CA THR A 116 -4.35 -4.96 24.51
C THR A 116 -3.98 -5.34 23.08
N VAL A 117 -4.92 -5.90 22.31
CA VAL A 117 -4.68 -6.25 20.89
C VAL A 117 -4.53 -4.96 20.07
N ARG A 118 -5.42 -3.98 20.27
CA ARG A 118 -5.33 -2.68 19.61
C ARG A 118 -4.00 -1.97 19.91
N GLN A 119 -3.55 -2.00 21.18
CA GLN A 119 -2.25 -1.44 21.55
C GLN A 119 -1.11 -2.12 20.78
N GLY A 120 -1.13 -3.45 20.66
CA GLY A 120 -0.14 -4.18 19.86
C GLY A 120 -0.14 -3.77 18.40
N TYR A 121 -1.30 -3.51 17.80
CA TYR A 121 -1.39 -2.97 16.42
C TYR A 121 -0.86 -1.55 16.33
N GLN A 122 -1.16 -0.68 17.29
CA GLN A 122 -0.61 0.69 17.34
C GLN A 122 0.92 0.66 17.48
N ASP A 123 1.46 -0.21 18.33
CA ASP A 123 2.91 -0.37 18.52
C ASP A 123 3.55 -0.86 17.21
N ARG A 124 2.93 -1.83 16.52
CA ARG A 124 3.42 -2.31 15.21
C ARG A 124 3.43 -1.20 14.16
N MET A 125 2.39 -0.37 14.11
CA MET A 125 2.36 0.78 13.20
C MET A 125 3.41 1.83 13.54
N ARG A 126 3.69 2.07 14.83
CA ARG A 126 4.77 2.97 15.23
C ARG A 126 6.15 2.46 14.78
N GLU A 127 6.39 1.15 14.90
CA GLU A 127 7.61 0.52 14.38
C GLU A 127 7.73 0.72 12.86
N ALA A 128 6.65 0.42 12.12
CA ALA A 128 6.62 0.57 10.67
C ALA A 128 6.85 2.03 10.22
N VAL A 129 6.22 2.99 10.89
CA VAL A 129 6.40 4.44 10.62
C VAL A 129 7.84 4.87 10.92
N GLY A 130 8.37 4.48 12.07
CA GLY A 130 9.74 4.83 12.46
C GLY A 130 10.78 4.26 11.49
N TRP A 131 10.62 3.00 11.09
CA TRP A 131 11.44 2.35 10.10
C TRP A 131 11.30 3.03 8.73
N SER A 132 10.08 3.31 8.28
CA SER A 132 9.80 4.00 7.02
C SER A 132 10.47 5.37 6.96
N GLY A 133 10.39 6.15 8.02
CA GLY A 133 11.07 7.44 8.11
C GLY A 133 12.60 7.30 7.97
N GLN A 134 13.21 6.29 8.60
CA GLN A 134 14.62 5.98 8.48
C GLN A 134 14.98 5.49 7.06
N ALA A 135 14.12 4.74 6.42
CA ALA A 135 14.30 4.22 5.07
C ALA A 135 14.07 5.29 3.97
N GLY A 136 13.45 6.41 4.30
CA GLY A 136 13.03 7.44 3.33
C GLY A 136 11.74 7.10 2.58
N ILE A 137 10.98 6.11 3.09
CA ILE A 137 9.65 5.73 2.59
C ILE A 137 8.66 6.84 2.94
N ARG A 138 7.83 7.25 1.98
CA ARG A 138 6.97 8.43 2.10
C ARG A 138 5.52 8.13 2.40
N ALA A 139 5.05 6.90 2.19
CA ALA A 139 3.68 6.51 2.44
C ALA A 139 3.58 5.09 2.96
N ILE A 140 2.65 4.88 3.88
CA ILE A 140 2.21 3.55 4.32
C ILE A 140 0.75 3.40 3.94
N ASN A 141 0.46 2.37 3.13
CA ASN A 141 -0.89 1.94 2.81
C ASN A 141 -1.39 0.95 3.87
N MET A 142 -2.66 1.03 4.23
CA MET A 142 -3.23 0.18 5.27
C MET A 142 -4.74 -0.01 5.06
N HIS A 143 -5.21 -1.22 5.37
CA HIS A 143 -6.63 -1.53 5.35
C HIS A 143 -7.35 -0.99 6.59
N MET A 144 -8.63 -0.66 6.46
CA MET A 144 -9.49 -0.52 7.63
C MET A 144 -10.26 -1.83 7.83
N SER A 145 -9.95 -2.55 8.92
CA SER A 145 -10.65 -3.78 9.23
C SER A 145 -12.12 -3.50 9.58
N PRO A 146 -13.10 -4.15 8.94
CA PRO A 146 -14.51 -4.08 9.35
C PRO A 146 -14.79 -5.00 10.56
N GLY A 147 -13.80 -5.71 11.09
CA GLY A 147 -13.92 -6.67 12.17
C GLY A 147 -14.63 -7.94 11.74
N ILE A 148 -15.25 -8.60 12.71
CA ILE A 148 -15.97 -9.87 12.51
C ILE A 148 -17.48 -9.65 12.44
N TYR A 149 -18.16 -10.59 11.79
CA TYR A 149 -19.63 -10.67 11.80
C TYR A 149 -20.11 -12.04 12.27
N PHE A 150 -21.32 -12.06 12.81
CA PHE A 150 -22.06 -13.28 13.10
C PHE A 150 -23.14 -13.50 12.04
N THR A 151 -23.22 -14.72 11.53
CA THR A 151 -24.29 -15.10 10.60
C THR A 151 -25.49 -15.61 11.39
N LEU A 152 -26.58 -14.86 11.33
CA LEU A 152 -27.90 -15.26 11.82
C LEU A 152 -28.68 -15.93 10.70
N PRO A 153 -29.80 -16.62 10.97
CA PRO A 153 -30.59 -17.28 9.94
C PRO A 153 -31.06 -16.36 8.78
N ASP A 154 -31.27 -15.05 9.07
CA ASP A 154 -31.85 -14.06 8.20
C ASP A 154 -30.87 -12.95 7.76
N ARG A 155 -29.73 -12.78 8.46
CA ARG A 155 -28.80 -11.69 8.20
C ARG A 155 -27.41 -11.92 8.79
N ARG A 156 -26.46 -11.11 8.34
CA ARG A 156 -25.16 -10.91 9.02
C ARG A 156 -25.26 -9.72 9.96
N VAL A 157 -24.59 -9.83 11.11
CA VAL A 157 -24.48 -8.75 12.11
C VAL A 157 -23.00 -8.48 12.36
N TRP A 158 -22.53 -7.35 11.89
CA TRP A 158 -21.18 -6.89 12.16
C TRP A 158 -21.05 -6.44 13.61
N ILE A 159 -19.97 -6.83 14.27
CA ILE A 159 -19.77 -6.47 15.69
C ILE A 159 -19.50 -4.97 15.80
N TYR A 160 -18.75 -4.39 14.89
CA TYR A 160 -18.45 -2.95 14.92
C TYR A 160 -19.68 -2.08 14.62
N ASP A 161 -20.59 -2.52 13.74
CA ASP A 161 -21.88 -1.85 13.55
C ASP A 161 -22.69 -1.77 14.85
N ARG A 162 -22.72 -2.87 15.61
CA ARG A 162 -23.39 -2.91 16.92
C ARG A 162 -22.74 -2.01 17.99
N TYR A 163 -21.46 -1.72 17.86
CA TYR A 163 -20.67 -0.92 18.80
C TYR A 163 -19.97 0.25 18.08
N VAL A 164 -20.67 0.88 17.13
CA VAL A 164 -20.12 1.88 16.22
C VAL A 164 -19.42 3.02 16.95
N ASP A 165 -20.00 3.57 18.01
CA ASP A 165 -19.39 4.66 18.78
C ASP A 165 -18.01 4.27 19.36
N ARG A 166 -17.89 3.02 19.83
CA ARG A 166 -16.61 2.53 20.35
C ARG A 166 -15.61 2.24 19.25
N PHE A 167 -16.07 1.67 18.14
CA PHE A 167 -15.24 1.42 16.97
C PHE A 167 -14.66 2.74 16.43
N THR A 168 -15.51 3.72 16.20
CA THR A 168 -15.11 5.03 15.69
C THR A 168 -14.20 5.77 16.66
N ALA A 169 -14.52 5.78 17.96
CA ALA A 169 -13.66 6.36 18.99
C ALA A 169 -12.28 5.68 19.07
N ASN A 170 -12.21 4.35 18.89
CA ASN A 170 -10.95 3.61 18.85
C ASN A 170 -10.13 3.96 17.60
N GLN A 171 -10.77 4.02 16.43
CA GLN A 171 -10.12 4.46 15.19
C GLN A 171 -9.57 5.88 15.36
N TRP A 172 -10.41 6.82 15.79
CA TRP A 172 -10.00 8.20 16.06
C TRP A 172 -8.79 8.28 17.01
N SER A 173 -8.85 7.61 18.16
CA SER A 173 -7.77 7.61 19.13
C SER A 173 -6.46 7.04 18.57
N SER A 174 -6.55 5.96 17.78
CA SER A 174 -5.38 5.33 17.18
C SER A 174 -4.71 6.25 16.14
N TYR A 175 -5.49 6.88 15.27
CA TYR A 175 -4.95 7.81 14.28
C TYR A 175 -4.46 9.12 14.91
N ALA A 176 -5.15 9.65 15.93
CA ALA A 176 -4.69 10.83 16.66
C ALA A 176 -3.32 10.63 17.33
N ASP A 177 -2.99 9.40 17.70
CA ASP A 177 -1.71 9.01 18.25
C ASP A 177 -0.64 8.79 17.16
N LEU A 178 -1.01 8.19 16.02
CA LEU A 178 -0.09 7.80 14.94
C LEU A 178 0.24 8.96 13.99
N ILE A 179 -0.71 9.81 13.62
CA ILE A 179 -0.53 10.87 12.62
C ILE A 179 0.57 11.86 12.99
N PRO A 180 0.65 12.40 14.23
CA PRO A 180 1.74 13.31 14.59
C PRO A 180 3.11 12.67 14.47
N PHE A 181 3.22 11.38 14.81
CA PHE A 181 4.46 10.63 14.70
C PHE A 181 4.83 10.35 13.25
N ALA A 182 3.85 9.97 12.41
CA ALA A 182 4.03 9.76 10.98
C ALA A 182 4.46 11.06 10.28
N LYS A 183 3.80 12.17 10.59
CA LYS A 183 4.17 13.51 10.08
C LYS A 183 5.60 13.90 10.45
N ALA A 184 5.99 13.70 11.71
CA ALA A 184 7.36 13.96 12.16
C ALA A 184 8.40 13.09 11.46
N SER A 185 8.03 11.88 11.04
CA SER A 185 8.85 10.94 10.28
C SER A 185 8.81 11.20 8.76
N GLY A 186 7.98 12.13 8.29
CA GLY A 186 7.79 12.42 6.86
C GLY A 186 7.03 11.34 6.11
N VAL A 187 6.14 10.61 6.80
CA VAL A 187 5.35 9.48 6.28
C VAL A 187 3.87 9.84 6.25
N GLU A 188 3.21 9.61 5.13
CA GLU A 188 1.76 9.70 4.97
C GLU A 188 1.12 8.35 5.35
N LEU A 189 0.01 8.37 6.10
CA LEU A 189 -0.82 7.18 6.35
C LEU A 189 -2.02 7.23 5.43
N CYS A 190 -2.14 6.24 4.55
CA CYS A 190 -3.20 6.14 3.56
C CYS A 190 -4.08 4.92 3.87
N THR A 191 -5.37 5.15 4.10
CA THR A 191 -6.33 4.07 4.39
C THR A 191 -7.06 3.64 3.13
N GLU A 192 -7.04 2.35 2.85
CA GLU A 192 -7.52 1.74 1.61
C GLU A 192 -8.91 1.16 1.74
N ASN A 193 -9.73 1.30 0.68
CA ASN A 193 -10.99 0.60 0.54
C ASN A 193 -10.76 -0.85 0.08
N VAL A 194 -11.34 -1.79 0.83
CA VAL A 194 -11.20 -3.24 0.59
C VAL A 194 -12.56 -3.95 0.59
N ASN A 195 -13.51 -3.45 -0.20
CA ASN A 195 -14.91 -3.89 -0.26
C ASN A 195 -15.67 -3.69 1.06
N ASN A 196 -15.42 -2.61 1.78
CA ASN A 196 -16.01 -2.35 3.09
C ASN A 196 -16.37 -0.88 3.36
N PHE A 197 -15.94 0.09 2.53
CA PHE A 197 -16.29 1.50 2.73
C PHE A 197 -17.79 1.79 2.53
N ASP A 198 -18.54 0.88 1.89
CA ASP A 198 -19.99 0.93 1.77
C ASP A 198 -20.73 0.46 3.04
N LEU A 199 -20.02 -0.12 4.02
CA LEU A 199 -20.60 -0.46 5.31
C LEU A 199 -20.84 0.83 6.13
N PRO A 200 -22.08 1.09 6.61
CA PRO A 200 -22.40 2.39 7.23
C PRO A 200 -21.49 2.79 8.38
N PHE A 201 -21.08 1.84 9.23
CA PHE A 201 -20.21 2.10 10.38
C PHE A 201 -18.74 2.37 9.94
N VAL A 202 -18.29 1.79 8.81
CA VAL A 202 -16.98 2.08 8.23
C VAL A 202 -17.02 3.46 7.55
N ALA A 203 -18.05 3.74 6.76
CA ALA A 203 -18.25 5.05 6.13
C ALA A 203 -18.25 6.18 7.18
N GLN A 204 -18.97 5.99 8.30
CA GLN A 204 -18.96 6.94 9.41
C GLN A 204 -17.55 7.15 9.98
N ALA A 205 -16.80 6.07 10.21
CA ALA A 205 -15.43 6.19 10.72
C ALA A 205 -14.51 6.93 9.74
N ILE A 206 -14.62 6.66 8.43
CA ILE A 206 -13.87 7.39 7.38
C ILE A 206 -14.26 8.87 7.35
N ASP A 207 -15.57 9.19 7.42
CA ASP A 207 -16.05 10.58 7.44
C ASP A 207 -15.46 11.36 8.63
N GLU A 208 -15.42 10.75 9.82
CA GLU A 208 -14.83 11.36 11.02
C GLU A 208 -13.29 11.49 10.88
N LEU A 209 -12.60 10.46 10.41
CA LEU A 209 -11.14 10.49 10.24
C LEU A 209 -10.69 11.50 9.17
N CYS A 210 -11.46 11.68 8.11
CA CYS A 210 -11.19 12.68 7.08
C CYS A 210 -11.28 14.14 7.60
N ALA A 211 -11.84 14.37 8.79
CA ALA A 211 -11.78 15.65 9.47
C ALA A 211 -10.41 15.91 10.15
N MET A 212 -9.58 14.89 10.32
CA MET A 212 -8.21 15.05 10.81
C MET A 212 -7.31 15.61 9.72
N ASP A 213 -6.40 16.51 10.10
CA ASP A 213 -5.29 16.86 9.23
C ASP A 213 -4.34 15.67 9.06
N ASP A 214 -3.73 15.56 7.87
CA ASP A 214 -2.75 14.52 7.52
C ASP A 214 -3.28 13.06 7.59
N PHE A 215 -4.62 12.86 7.58
CA PHE A 215 -5.25 11.58 7.29
C PHE A 215 -5.53 11.48 5.79
N TYR A 216 -5.10 10.40 5.14
CA TYR A 216 -5.21 10.21 3.70
C TYR A 216 -5.88 8.90 3.34
N LEU A 217 -6.29 8.80 2.06
CA LEU A 217 -6.96 7.63 1.50
C LEU A 217 -6.15 7.04 0.35
N THR A 218 -6.24 5.73 0.22
CA THR A 218 -5.91 4.97 -0.99
C THR A 218 -7.20 4.56 -1.68
N TRP A 219 -7.31 4.83 -2.98
CA TRP A 219 -8.39 4.30 -3.78
C TRP A 219 -7.94 3.03 -4.49
N ASP A 220 -8.39 1.86 -4.01
CA ASP A 220 -8.31 0.64 -4.80
C ASP A 220 -9.52 0.58 -5.76
N VAL A 221 -9.22 0.73 -7.05
CA VAL A 221 -10.26 0.86 -8.09
C VAL A 221 -10.87 -0.48 -8.47
N GLY A 222 -10.13 -1.57 -8.33
CA GLY A 222 -10.62 -2.91 -8.59
C GLY A 222 -11.50 -3.43 -7.46
N HIS A 223 -11.17 -3.13 -6.19
CA HIS A 223 -12.03 -3.40 -5.05
C HIS A 223 -13.33 -2.60 -5.12
N ASP A 224 -13.28 -1.32 -5.51
CA ASP A 224 -14.48 -0.51 -5.74
C ASP A 224 -15.35 -1.13 -6.83
N ALA A 225 -14.77 -1.55 -7.96
CA ALA A 225 -15.51 -2.24 -9.02
C ALA A 225 -16.11 -3.58 -8.54
N ARG A 226 -15.35 -4.37 -7.76
CA ARG A 226 -15.82 -5.61 -7.16
C ARG A 226 -16.96 -5.40 -6.18
N SER A 227 -16.97 -4.29 -5.45
CA SER A 227 -18.09 -3.90 -4.57
C SER A 227 -19.35 -3.49 -5.36
N GLY A 228 -19.26 -3.37 -6.69
CA GLY A 228 -20.29 -2.79 -7.56
C GLY A 228 -20.32 -1.26 -7.47
N TYR A 229 -19.15 -0.65 -7.25
CA TYR A 229 -18.92 0.79 -7.12
C TYR A 229 -19.63 1.45 -5.94
N ARG A 230 -19.99 0.67 -4.90
CA ARG A 230 -20.69 1.18 -3.73
C ARG A 230 -19.79 2.00 -2.79
N GLU A 231 -18.46 1.76 -2.85
CA GLU A 231 -17.48 2.49 -2.05
C GLU A 231 -17.17 3.88 -2.61
N ARG A 232 -17.45 4.08 -3.91
CA ARG A 232 -17.12 5.29 -4.68
C ARG A 232 -17.70 6.56 -4.08
N GLU A 233 -18.90 6.50 -3.52
CA GLU A 233 -19.54 7.66 -2.91
C GLU A 233 -18.73 8.21 -1.73
N VAL A 234 -18.21 7.33 -0.87
CA VAL A 234 -17.34 7.71 0.27
C VAL A 234 -16.03 8.28 -0.25
N LEU A 235 -15.40 7.62 -1.21
CA LEU A 235 -14.11 8.04 -1.79
C LEU A 235 -14.22 9.42 -2.46
N LEU A 236 -15.26 9.66 -3.27
CA LEU A 236 -15.44 10.95 -3.95
C LEU A 236 -15.84 12.06 -2.99
N ARG A 237 -16.54 11.78 -1.89
CA ARG A 237 -16.83 12.76 -0.83
C ARG A 237 -15.54 13.30 -0.22
N HIS A 238 -14.50 12.49 -0.19
CA HIS A 238 -13.18 12.82 0.38
C HIS A 238 -12.06 12.81 -0.67
N GLU A 239 -12.35 13.12 -1.93
CA GLU A 239 -11.40 13.04 -3.04
C GLU A 239 -10.08 13.80 -2.81
N SER A 240 -10.14 14.91 -2.07
CA SER A 240 -8.96 15.72 -1.72
C SER A 240 -8.00 15.01 -0.75
N ARG A 241 -8.44 13.92 -0.11
CA ARG A 241 -7.64 13.11 0.79
C ARG A 241 -6.94 11.94 0.09
N ILE A 242 -7.30 11.64 -1.16
CA ILE A 242 -6.71 10.54 -1.91
C ILE A 242 -5.28 10.91 -2.33
N ARG A 243 -4.29 10.11 -1.93
CA ARG A 243 -2.86 10.28 -2.21
C ARG A 243 -2.25 9.09 -2.92
N HIS A 244 -2.91 7.96 -2.87
CA HIS A 244 -2.45 6.69 -3.42
C HIS A 244 -3.61 6.00 -4.14
N MET A 245 -3.29 5.18 -5.14
CA MET A 245 -4.27 4.42 -5.90
C MET A 245 -3.69 3.06 -6.23
N HIS A 246 -4.44 2.00 -5.92
CA HIS A 246 -4.18 0.68 -6.45
C HIS A 246 -4.99 0.49 -7.73
N LEU A 247 -4.28 0.25 -8.84
CA LEU A 247 -4.87 0.17 -10.16
C LEU A 247 -4.78 -1.26 -10.69
N HIS A 248 -5.90 -1.90 -10.76
CA HIS A 248 -6.11 -3.18 -11.42
C HIS A 248 -7.54 -3.27 -11.95
N ASP A 249 -7.80 -4.23 -12.82
CA ASP A 249 -9.13 -4.40 -13.38
C ASP A 249 -9.93 -5.47 -12.61
N TYR A 250 -11.24 -5.51 -12.88
CA TYR A 250 -12.17 -6.48 -12.36
C TYR A 250 -13.00 -7.08 -13.51
N ASN A 251 -12.95 -8.40 -13.69
CA ASN A 251 -13.59 -9.08 -14.81
C ASN A 251 -15.02 -9.60 -14.52
N GLY A 252 -15.63 -9.15 -13.42
CA GLY A 252 -16.94 -9.62 -12.95
C GLY A 252 -16.89 -10.84 -12.03
N LYS A 253 -15.69 -11.43 -11.83
CA LYS A 253 -15.48 -12.59 -10.93
C LYS A 253 -14.28 -12.39 -10.00
N SER A 254 -13.18 -11.88 -10.53
CA SER A 254 -11.92 -11.70 -9.84
C SER A 254 -11.36 -10.30 -10.10
N ASP A 255 -10.80 -9.72 -9.09
CA ASP A 255 -9.97 -8.51 -9.09
C ASP A 255 -8.51 -8.82 -9.46
N HIS A 256 -7.64 -7.82 -9.42
CA HIS A 256 -6.23 -7.88 -9.80
C HIS A 256 -6.00 -8.38 -11.24
N GLN A 257 -6.95 -8.05 -12.14
CA GLN A 257 -6.84 -8.32 -13.56
C GLN A 257 -6.01 -7.25 -14.27
N VAL A 258 -5.43 -7.60 -15.41
CA VAL A 258 -4.69 -6.67 -16.26
C VAL A 258 -5.62 -5.50 -16.66
N PRO A 259 -5.19 -4.23 -16.48
CA PRO A 259 -5.96 -3.05 -16.86
C PRO A 259 -6.44 -3.07 -18.32
N GLY A 260 -7.74 -2.82 -18.52
CA GLY A 260 -8.39 -2.85 -19.83
C GLY A 260 -8.94 -4.21 -20.25
N THR A 261 -8.87 -5.24 -19.37
CA THR A 261 -9.46 -6.57 -19.64
C THR A 261 -10.77 -6.81 -18.90
N GLY A 262 -11.21 -5.87 -18.08
CA GLY A 262 -12.41 -5.97 -17.25
C GLY A 262 -13.37 -4.80 -17.42
N THR A 263 -13.94 -4.33 -16.32
CA THR A 263 -15.04 -3.36 -16.30
C THR A 263 -14.66 -1.99 -15.74
N VAL A 264 -13.43 -1.82 -15.26
CA VAL A 264 -12.96 -0.56 -14.67
C VAL A 264 -12.68 0.47 -15.77
N ASP A 265 -13.14 1.70 -15.60
CA ASP A 265 -12.76 2.83 -16.44
C ASP A 265 -11.32 3.27 -16.13
N ILE A 266 -10.35 2.48 -16.60
CA ILE A 266 -8.91 2.70 -16.36
C ILE A 266 -8.48 4.10 -16.82
N LYS A 267 -8.95 4.57 -18.00
CA LYS A 267 -8.58 5.89 -18.53
C LYS A 267 -9.11 7.01 -17.64
N GLY A 268 -10.35 6.91 -17.17
CA GLY A 268 -10.92 7.88 -16.24
C GLY A 268 -10.17 7.91 -14.92
N MET A 269 -9.73 6.75 -14.40
CA MET A 269 -8.97 6.66 -13.16
C MET A 269 -7.54 7.24 -13.31
N LEU A 270 -6.88 7.01 -14.45
CA LEU A 270 -5.60 7.62 -14.75
C LEU A 270 -5.71 9.15 -14.89
N ALA A 271 -6.76 9.64 -15.56
CA ALA A 271 -7.01 11.08 -15.64
C ALA A 271 -7.26 11.70 -14.27
N PHE A 272 -8.04 11.03 -13.39
CA PHE A 272 -8.23 11.45 -12.01
C PHE A 272 -6.91 11.52 -11.24
N ALA A 273 -6.07 10.49 -11.36
CA ALA A 273 -4.77 10.45 -10.70
C ALA A 273 -3.84 11.57 -11.19
N GLN A 274 -3.80 11.82 -12.50
CA GLN A 274 -3.00 12.88 -13.11
C GLN A 274 -3.41 14.27 -12.65
N GLU A 275 -4.71 14.54 -12.64
CA GLU A 275 -5.26 15.84 -12.24
C GLU A 275 -4.94 16.18 -10.78
N ARG A 276 -4.91 15.18 -9.91
CA ARG A 276 -4.73 15.33 -8.46
C ARG A 276 -3.34 14.99 -7.94
N GLY A 277 -2.43 14.54 -8.80
CA GLY A 277 -1.08 14.14 -8.41
C GLY A 277 -1.03 12.90 -7.51
N VAL A 278 -1.93 11.94 -7.75
CA VAL A 278 -2.03 10.69 -7.00
C VAL A 278 -1.02 9.67 -7.54
N ARG A 279 -0.30 8.98 -6.63
CA ARG A 279 0.58 7.86 -6.98
C ARG A 279 -0.26 6.65 -7.39
N VAL A 280 0.12 5.96 -8.47
CA VAL A 280 -0.61 4.81 -8.99
C VAL A 280 0.25 3.55 -8.92
N LEU A 281 -0.17 2.59 -8.10
CA LEU A 281 0.38 1.26 -8.02
C LEU A 281 -0.34 0.34 -9.00
N VAL A 282 0.37 -0.23 -9.96
CA VAL A 282 -0.21 -1.24 -10.87
C VAL A 282 -0.22 -2.59 -10.17
N GLU A 283 -1.35 -2.94 -9.54
CA GLU A 283 -1.45 -4.06 -8.63
C GLU A 283 -1.98 -5.33 -9.30
N VAL A 284 -1.06 -6.21 -9.68
CA VAL A 284 -1.36 -7.55 -10.17
C VAL A 284 -0.45 -8.58 -9.49
N LYS A 285 -0.77 -9.85 -9.58
CA LYS A 285 -0.18 -10.87 -8.70
C LYS A 285 1.06 -11.59 -9.28
N THR A 286 1.42 -11.36 -10.57
CA THR A 286 2.57 -12.01 -11.22
C THR A 286 3.37 -11.04 -12.08
N ALA A 287 4.66 -11.30 -12.27
CA ALA A 287 5.54 -10.51 -13.13
C ALA A 287 5.08 -10.51 -14.60
N ALA A 288 4.51 -11.61 -15.07
CA ALA A 288 3.95 -11.68 -16.43
C ALA A 288 2.76 -10.73 -16.59
N ALA A 289 1.79 -10.78 -15.66
CA ALA A 289 0.65 -9.87 -15.65
C ALA A 289 1.09 -8.41 -15.46
N LEU A 290 2.11 -8.15 -14.63
CA LEU A 290 2.65 -6.80 -14.40
C LEU A 290 3.24 -6.20 -15.70
N ARG A 291 4.04 -6.97 -16.45
CA ARG A 291 4.58 -6.53 -17.76
C ARG A 291 3.47 -6.18 -18.75
N GLU A 292 2.40 -6.96 -18.77
CA GLU A 292 1.22 -6.70 -19.61
C GLU A 292 0.47 -5.46 -19.14
N SER A 293 0.24 -5.34 -17.85
CA SER A 293 -0.45 -4.21 -17.21
C SER A 293 0.26 -2.87 -17.45
N VAL A 294 1.58 -2.82 -17.27
CA VAL A 294 2.37 -1.60 -17.50
C VAL A 294 2.29 -1.16 -18.96
N ARG A 295 2.36 -2.11 -19.92
CA ARG A 295 2.16 -1.80 -21.34
C ARG A 295 0.75 -1.26 -21.62
N ALA A 296 -0.28 -1.87 -21.04
CA ALA A 296 -1.67 -1.42 -21.18
C ALA A 296 -1.86 -0.02 -20.61
N VAL A 297 -1.41 0.24 -19.38
CA VAL A 297 -1.50 1.55 -18.72
C VAL A 297 -0.79 2.63 -19.53
N ARG A 298 0.44 2.40 -19.99
CA ARG A 298 1.18 3.36 -20.82
C ARG A 298 0.52 3.67 -22.18
N SER A 299 -0.21 2.70 -22.74
CA SER A 299 -0.95 2.95 -23.97
C SER A 299 -2.21 3.80 -23.78
N MET A 300 -2.62 4.03 -22.52
CA MET A 300 -3.81 4.80 -22.13
C MET A 300 -3.46 6.21 -21.61
N LEU A 301 -2.20 6.42 -21.22
CA LEU A 301 -1.64 7.74 -20.86
C LEU A 301 -1.27 8.56 -22.10
#